data_e0024f595286cafe003ce0660ebaf547
#
_entry.id   e0024f595286cafe003ce0660ebaf547
#
_cell.length_a   1.000
_cell.length_b   1.000
_cell.length_c   1.000
_cell.angle_alpha   90.00
_cell.angle_beta   90.00
_cell.angle_gamma   90.00
#
_symmetry.space_group_name_H-M   'P 1'
#
loop_
_entity.id
_entity.type
_entity.pdbx_description
1 polymer ?
#
loop_
_entity_poly.entity_id
_entity_poly.type
_entity_poly.pdbx_seq_one_letter_code
_entity_poly.pdbx_strand_id
1 'polypeptide(L)' 'MSQAATSGTVQIGTRVKVTRVRDRIPAEMVELLRSDATGTVSGYRMTDGSGVGVVVTLSDGSNGWFFDDEIAPA' A
#
# COMPACT_ATOMS: atom_id res chain seq x y z
N MET A 1 0.63 24.17 -2.71
CA MET A 1 0.85 23.61 -2.85
C MET A 1 1.14 22.79 -3.11
N SER A 2 0.96 22.55 -3.10
CA SER A 2 1.20 21.73 -3.33
C SER A 2 1.61 20.90 -3.53
N GLN A 3 1.53 20.43 -3.45
CA GLN A 3 2.03 19.60 -3.65
C GLN A 3 2.28 18.86 -4.23
N ALA A 4 2.11 18.95 -4.28
CA ALA A 4 2.26 18.36 -4.86
C ALA A 4 2.58 17.54 -5.36
N ALA A 5 2.52 17.82 -5.70
CA ALA A 5 2.86 16.90 -6.39
C ALA A 5 3.49 15.78 -6.03
N THR A 6 3.20 15.24 -5.31
CA THR A 6 3.88 14.11 -5.07
C THR A 6 3.41 12.99 -5.87
N SER A 7 3.18 13.21 -7.05
CA SER A 7 3.09 12.20 -8.04
C SER A 7 2.41 10.94 -7.63
N GLY A 8 1.29 11.02 -7.05
CA GLY A 8 0.49 9.87 -6.77
C GLY A 8 0.72 9.19 -5.43
N THR A 9 1.69 9.64 -4.67
CA THR A 9 1.90 9.08 -3.34
C THR A 9 0.77 9.47 -2.41
N VAL A 10 0.14 8.49 -1.80
CA VAL A 10 -0.97 8.75 -0.90
C VAL A 10 -0.46 9.19 0.46
N GLN A 11 -1.27 9.91 1.21
CA GLN A 11 -0.91 10.42 2.52
C GLN A 11 -1.15 9.41 3.61
N ILE A 12 -0.36 9.50 4.67
CA ILE A 12 -0.55 8.68 5.86
C ILE A 12 -1.94 8.94 6.42
N GLY A 13 -2.64 7.88 6.80
CA GLY A 13 -4.01 7.96 7.29
C GLY A 13 -5.05 7.71 6.22
N THR A 14 -4.66 7.65 4.96
CA THR A 14 -5.60 7.42 3.86
C THR A 14 -6.02 5.96 3.81
N ARG A 15 -7.30 5.72 3.62
CA ARG A 15 -7.80 4.36 3.38
C ARG A 15 -7.55 4.00 1.94
N VAL A 16 -7.00 2.83 1.73
CA VAL A 16 -6.67 2.34 0.40
C VAL A 16 -7.12 0.91 0.24
N LYS A 17 -7.21 0.47 -1.00
CA LYS A 17 -7.52 -0.90 -1.37
C LYS A 17 -6.39 -1.42 -2.24
N VAL A 18 -5.92 -2.63 -1.97
CA VAL A 18 -4.93 -3.28 -2.81
C VAL A 18 -5.63 -3.79 -4.06
N THR A 19 -5.20 -3.29 -5.21
CA THR A 19 -5.84 -3.61 -6.48
C THR A 19 -5.01 -4.57 -7.33
N ARG A 20 -3.75 -4.78 -6.97
CA ARG A 20 -2.86 -5.66 -7.72
C ARG A 20 -1.95 -6.40 -6.76
N VAL A 21 -1.92 -7.71 -6.87
CA VAL A 21 -1.06 -8.57 -6.06
C VAL A 21 0.02 -9.15 -6.96
N ARG A 22 1.27 -8.95 -6.58
CA ARG A 22 2.43 -9.43 -7.34
C ARG A 22 3.14 -10.54 -6.56
N ASP A 23 4.05 -11.22 -7.24
CA ASP A 23 4.69 -12.43 -6.71
C ASP A 23 5.48 -12.20 -5.42
N ARG A 24 5.97 -10.97 -5.19
CA ARG A 24 6.73 -10.69 -3.98
C ARG A 24 5.88 -10.70 -2.70
N ILE A 25 4.56 -10.70 -2.83
CA ILE A 25 3.67 -10.63 -1.67
C ILE A 25 3.52 -12.01 -1.07
N PRO A 26 3.78 -12.17 0.24
CA PRO A 26 3.72 -13.49 0.87
C PRO A 26 2.33 -14.11 0.79
N ALA A 27 2.29 -15.43 0.76
CA ALA A 27 1.03 -16.17 0.58
C ALA A 27 0.01 -15.88 1.67
N GLU A 28 0.44 -15.77 2.92
CA GLU A 28 -0.48 -15.47 4.01
C GLU A 28 -1.09 -14.09 3.88
N MET A 29 -0.36 -13.14 3.31
CA MET A 29 -0.91 -11.81 3.06
C MET A 29 -1.91 -11.85 1.90
N VAL A 30 -1.64 -12.64 0.88
CA VAL A 30 -2.58 -12.83 -0.23
C VAL A 30 -3.90 -13.36 0.30
N GLU A 31 -3.87 -14.32 1.23
CA GLU A 31 -5.09 -14.85 1.83
C GLU A 31 -5.86 -13.79 2.59
N LEU A 32 -5.16 -12.95 3.34
CA LEU A 32 -5.81 -11.84 4.04
C LEU A 32 -6.46 -10.88 3.06
N LEU A 33 -5.76 -10.56 1.97
CA LEU A 33 -6.29 -9.64 0.96
C LEU A 33 -7.51 -10.18 0.23
N ARG A 34 -7.65 -11.49 0.17
CA ARG A 34 -8.87 -12.08 -0.40
C ARG A 34 -10.09 -11.81 0.45
N SER A 35 -9.90 -11.76 1.77
CA SER A 35 -11.01 -11.47 2.68
C SER A 35 -11.27 -9.98 2.76
N ASP A 36 -10.20 -9.18 2.84
CA ASP A 36 -10.32 -7.74 2.99
C ASP A 36 -9.07 -7.10 2.40
N ALA A 37 -9.23 -6.49 1.25
CA ALA A 37 -8.13 -5.87 0.53
C ALA A 37 -7.87 -4.43 0.99
N THR A 38 -8.58 -3.94 2.00
CA THR A 38 -8.44 -2.55 2.42
C THR A 38 -7.50 -2.42 3.60
N GLY A 39 -6.94 -1.24 3.75
CA GLY A 39 -6.08 -0.91 4.87
C GLY A 39 -5.87 0.59 4.94
N THR A 40 -5.01 1.01 5.85
CA THR A 40 -4.73 2.42 6.08
C THR A 40 -3.25 2.66 5.90
N VAL A 41 -2.92 3.70 5.15
CA VAL A 41 -1.52 4.07 4.94
C VAL A 41 -0.92 4.49 6.27
N SER A 42 0.17 3.85 6.68
CA SER A 42 0.83 4.13 7.95
C SER A 42 2.25 4.65 7.79
N GLY A 43 2.81 4.62 6.59
CA GLY A 43 4.15 5.14 6.37
C GLY A 43 4.61 4.88 4.95
N TYR A 44 5.90 5.12 4.75
CA TYR A 44 6.53 4.92 3.46
C TYR A 44 7.83 4.15 3.64
N ARG A 45 8.28 3.52 2.58
CA ARG A 45 9.50 2.73 2.58
C ARG A 45 10.30 3.04 1.32
N MET A 46 11.57 3.35 1.48
CA MET A 46 12.45 3.48 0.33
C MET A 46 12.77 2.09 -0.21
N THR A 47 12.64 1.93 -1.51
CA THR A 47 12.97 0.68 -2.17
C THR A 47 14.22 0.88 -3.02
N ASP A 48 14.91 -0.22 -3.31
CA ASP A 48 16.00 -0.16 -4.27
C ASP A 48 15.42 0.13 -5.64
N GLY A 49 16.00 1.05 -6.33
CA GLY A 49 15.53 1.39 -7.65
C GLY A 49 14.60 2.57 -7.62
N SER A 50 13.52 2.53 -8.35
CA SER A 50 12.82 3.73 -8.76
C SER A 50 11.51 3.96 -8.05
N GLY A 51 11.29 3.51 -6.88
CA GLY A 51 9.98 3.74 -6.30
C GLY A 51 10.00 3.91 -4.82
N VAL A 52 8.94 4.50 -4.30
CA VAL A 52 8.69 4.57 -2.87
C VAL A 52 7.59 3.57 -2.56
N GLY A 53 7.85 2.68 -1.60
CA GLY A 53 6.83 1.77 -1.12
C GLY A 53 5.91 2.46 -0.15
N VAL A 54 4.64 2.14 -0.23
CA VAL A 54 3.63 2.66 0.70
C VAL A 54 3.34 1.56 1.72
N VAL A 55 3.54 1.86 2.99
CA VAL A 55 3.27 0.90 4.06
C VAL A 55 1.80 1.01 4.44
N VAL A 56 1.11 -0.11 4.42
CA VAL A 56 -0.33 -0.17 4.69
C VAL A 56 -0.55 -1.11 5.85
N THR A 57 -1.29 -0.65 6.85
CA THR A 57 -1.74 -1.50 7.95
C THR A 57 -3.05 -2.16 7.55
N LEU A 58 -3.05 -3.46 7.49
CA LEU A 58 -4.19 -4.25 7.02
C LEU A 58 -5.18 -4.52 8.15
N SER A 59 -6.28 -5.18 7.81
CA SER A 59 -7.40 -5.36 8.73
C SER A 59 -7.06 -6.18 9.98
N ASP A 60 -6.06 -7.05 9.89
CA ASP A 60 -5.64 -7.85 11.04
C ASP A 60 -4.53 -7.16 11.87
N GLY A 61 -4.17 -5.94 11.53
CA GLY A 61 -3.11 -5.20 12.21
C GLY A 61 -1.72 -5.44 11.64
N SER A 62 -1.57 -6.32 10.68
CA SER A 62 -0.27 -6.55 10.05
C SER A 62 0.05 -5.43 9.07
N ASN A 63 1.33 -5.24 8.80
CA ASN A 63 1.81 -4.23 7.86
C ASN A 63 2.32 -4.90 6.61
N GLY A 64 1.92 -4.36 5.48
CA GLY A 64 2.48 -4.73 4.18
C GLY A 64 2.91 -3.48 3.46
N TRP A 65 3.76 -3.61 2.44
CA TRP A 65 4.10 -2.46 1.62
C TRP A 65 3.80 -2.76 0.16
N PHE A 66 3.39 -1.72 -0.54
CA PHE A 66 2.96 -1.83 -1.93
C PHE A 66 3.47 -0.63 -2.69
N PHE A 67 3.67 -0.78 -4.00
CA PHE A 67 3.90 0.38 -4.85
C PHE A 67 2.58 1.11 -5.07
N ASP A 68 2.68 2.38 -5.44
CA ASP A 68 1.48 3.21 -5.60
C ASP A 68 0.55 2.71 -6.71
N ASP A 69 1.08 1.99 -7.70
CA ASP A 69 0.25 1.42 -8.76
C ASP A 69 -0.44 0.11 -8.34
N GLU A 70 -0.18 -0.36 -7.14
CA GLU A 70 -0.80 -1.57 -6.60
C GLU A 70 -1.95 -1.27 -5.67
N ILE A 71 -2.18 -0.02 -5.35
CA ILE A 71 -3.25 0.41 -4.46
C ILE A 71 -4.06 1.53 -5.10
N ALA A 72 -5.27 1.71 -4.59
CA ALA A 72 -6.15 2.79 -5.02
C ALA A 72 -6.92 3.29 -3.81
N PRO A 73 -7.47 4.51 -3.86
CA PRO A 73 -8.32 4.99 -2.76
C PRO A 73 -9.48 4.03 -2.53
N ALA A 74 -9.74 3.75 -1.28
CA ALA A 74 -10.82 2.85 -0.91
C ALA A 74 -12.16 3.58 -0.87
#